data_5a920d502f83d0a0fb52360d0890649b
#
_entry.id   5a920d502f83d0a0fb52360d0890649b
#
_cell.length_a   1.000
_cell.length_b   1.000
_cell.length_c   1.000
_cell.angle_alpha   90.00
_cell.angle_beta   90.00
_cell.angle_gamma   90.00
#
_symmetry.space_group_name_H-M   'P 1'
#
loop_
_entity.id
_entity.type
_entity.pdbx_description
1 polymer ?
#
loop_
_entity_poly.entity_id
_entity_poly.type
_entity_poly.pdbx_seq_one_letter_code
_entity_poly.pdbx_strand_id
1 'polypeptide(L)'
;EEAPFNSLDNICKWASSIGYKGIQIPSWDSRLIDLKKASESKDYCDEVKGIAKSHNLEITELSTHLQGQLVAVHPAYDSAFDGFAAPEVRGNPKARQEWAVNQLMMAGKASNSLGIDKHVTFSGALAWPYVYPWPQRPEGLIENAFNELSNRWKPILDQFDQNGVDLCYEIHPGEDLHDGITFEMFLEKVGNHKRCNMLYDPSHYVLQNLDYLAHIDIYHEKIKMFHVKDAELNPSGKQGVYGGFSILG
;
A
#
# COMPACT_ATOMS: atom_id res chain seq x y z
N GLU A 1 17.02 13.97 2.94
CA GLU A 1 16.01 14.94 3.39
C GLU A 1 16.55 15.74 4.59
N GLU A 2 16.02 16.95 4.77
CA GLU A 2 16.42 17.85 5.86
C GLU A 2 15.51 17.63 7.08
N ALA A 3 15.97 18.11 8.24
CA ALA A 3 15.14 18.11 9.44
C ALA A 3 13.82 18.89 9.19
N PRO A 4 12.69 18.43 9.76
CA PRO A 4 12.56 17.34 10.75
C PRO A 4 12.43 15.95 10.15
N PHE A 5 12.48 15.75 8.83
CA PHE A 5 12.14 14.51 8.12
C PHE A 5 13.33 13.58 7.87
N ASN A 6 14.40 13.71 8.62
CA ASN A 6 15.66 12.99 8.40
C ASN A 6 15.94 11.86 9.40
N SER A 7 15.08 11.68 10.40
CA SER A 7 15.15 10.59 11.37
C SER A 7 13.80 10.35 12.03
N LEU A 8 13.59 9.16 12.56
CA LEU A 8 12.36 8.81 13.28
C LEU A 8 12.15 9.74 14.50
N ASP A 9 13.19 10.01 15.28
CA ASP A 9 13.10 10.88 16.45
C ASP A 9 12.63 12.30 16.08
N ASN A 10 13.22 12.88 15.03
CA ASN A 10 12.86 14.23 14.58
C ASN A 10 11.43 14.29 14.03
N ILE A 11 10.99 13.28 13.27
CA ILE A 11 9.61 13.20 12.77
C ILE A 11 8.63 13.05 13.93
N CYS A 12 8.92 12.18 14.89
CA CYS A 12 8.08 12.00 16.08
C CYS A 12 7.96 13.30 16.88
N LYS A 13 9.08 14.00 17.10
CA LYS A 13 9.08 15.30 17.77
C LYS A 13 8.21 16.33 17.05
N TRP A 14 8.36 16.41 15.72
CA TRP A 14 7.58 17.33 14.89
C TRP A 14 6.09 16.96 14.91
N ALA A 15 5.73 15.71 14.67
CA ALA A 15 4.35 15.26 14.65
C ALA A 15 3.64 15.48 16.00
N SER A 16 4.31 15.17 17.09
CA SER A 16 3.81 15.45 18.45
C SER A 16 3.58 16.95 18.67
N SER A 17 4.48 17.81 18.20
CA SER A 17 4.39 19.28 18.39
C SER A 17 3.16 19.89 17.71
N ILE A 18 2.65 19.27 16.65
CA ILE A 18 1.44 19.71 15.93
C ILE A 18 0.19 18.92 16.32
N GLY A 19 0.29 18.05 17.35
CA GLY A 19 -0.86 17.43 18.00
C GLY A 19 -1.23 16.01 17.54
N TYR A 20 -0.45 15.39 16.66
CA TYR A 20 -0.66 13.98 16.28
C TYR A 20 -0.49 13.05 17.48
N LYS A 21 -1.17 11.90 17.43
CA LYS A 21 -1.13 10.85 18.47
C LYS A 21 -0.51 9.56 17.98
N GLY A 22 -0.41 9.40 16.67
CA GLY A 22 0.18 8.23 16.03
C GLY A 22 1.02 8.60 14.82
N ILE A 23 1.81 7.63 14.36
CA ILE A 23 2.67 7.76 13.18
C ILE A 23 2.66 6.46 12.38
N GLN A 24 2.52 6.58 11.07
CA GLN A 24 2.80 5.52 10.12
C GLN A 24 4.30 5.57 9.77
N ILE A 25 4.96 4.41 9.70
CA ILE A 25 6.38 4.33 9.33
C ILE A 25 6.52 3.64 7.97
N PRO A 26 7.07 4.33 6.95
CA PRO A 26 7.39 3.72 5.67
C PRO A 26 8.58 2.77 5.80
N SER A 27 8.37 1.49 5.52
CA SER A 27 9.37 0.44 5.71
C SER A 27 10.53 0.47 4.71
N TRP A 28 10.41 1.27 3.64
CA TRP A 28 11.47 1.45 2.64
C TRP A 28 12.50 2.52 3.02
N ASP A 29 12.24 3.30 4.06
CA ASP A 29 13.14 4.36 4.48
C ASP A 29 14.01 3.90 5.65
N SER A 30 15.24 3.49 5.34
CA SER A 30 16.19 2.99 6.34
C SER A 30 16.63 4.03 7.38
N ARG A 31 16.33 5.31 7.18
CA ARG A 31 16.56 6.36 8.18
C ARG A 31 15.54 6.31 9.32
N LEU A 32 14.38 5.72 9.06
CA LEU A 32 13.26 5.62 9.99
C LEU A 32 13.19 4.26 10.65
N ILE A 33 13.42 3.19 9.89
CA ILE A 33 13.40 1.81 10.37
C ILE A 33 14.31 0.91 9.52
N ASP A 34 15.11 0.09 10.16
CA ASP A 34 15.78 -1.03 9.52
C ASP A 34 14.82 -2.23 9.50
N LEU A 35 14.15 -2.44 8.36
CA LEU A 35 13.11 -3.46 8.23
C LEU A 35 13.65 -4.88 8.53
N LYS A 36 14.88 -5.19 8.12
CA LYS A 36 15.48 -6.47 8.37
C LYS A 36 15.67 -6.70 9.87
N LYS A 37 16.29 -5.74 10.58
CA LYS A 37 16.43 -5.82 12.04
C LYS A 37 15.08 -5.92 12.74
N ALA A 38 14.08 -5.12 12.30
CA ALA A 38 12.74 -5.16 12.88
C ALA A 38 12.06 -6.53 12.70
N SER A 39 12.34 -7.22 11.60
CA SER A 39 11.82 -8.57 11.37
C SER A 39 12.52 -9.68 12.17
N GLU A 40 13.73 -9.41 12.69
CA GLU A 40 14.59 -10.41 13.36
C GLU A 40 14.80 -10.14 14.86
N SER A 41 14.62 -8.89 15.32
CA SER A 41 14.94 -8.46 16.69
C SER A 41 13.77 -7.73 17.35
N LYS A 42 13.23 -8.36 18.40
CA LYS A 42 12.22 -7.71 19.24
C LYS A 42 12.82 -6.52 20.02
N ASP A 43 14.05 -6.62 20.47
CA ASP A 43 14.73 -5.54 21.22
C ASP A 43 14.84 -4.29 20.34
N TYR A 44 15.19 -4.44 19.06
CA TYR A 44 15.19 -3.32 18.12
C TYR A 44 13.78 -2.74 17.92
N CYS A 45 12.76 -3.58 17.83
CA CYS A 45 11.37 -3.08 17.77
C CYS A 45 10.97 -2.34 19.03
N ASP A 46 11.44 -2.76 20.20
CA ASP A 46 11.18 -2.07 21.46
C ASP A 46 11.92 -0.72 21.53
N GLU A 47 13.13 -0.60 20.97
CA GLU A 47 13.84 0.68 20.76
C GLU A 47 13.02 1.62 19.86
N VAL A 48 12.57 1.15 18.70
CA VAL A 48 11.76 1.93 17.75
C VAL A 48 10.46 2.43 18.40
N LYS A 49 9.76 1.57 19.15
CA LYS A 49 8.58 1.97 19.94
C LYS A 49 8.94 2.99 21.03
N GLY A 50 10.10 2.82 21.67
CA GLY A 50 10.60 3.73 22.69
C GLY A 50 10.77 5.14 22.16
N ILE A 51 11.28 5.30 20.93
CA ILE A 51 11.41 6.62 20.27
C ILE A 51 10.04 7.26 20.11
N ALA A 52 9.06 6.58 19.50
CA ALA A 52 7.72 7.13 19.34
C ALA A 52 7.09 7.51 20.69
N LYS A 53 7.18 6.61 21.67
CA LYS A 53 6.61 6.80 23.00
C LYS A 53 7.23 7.98 23.76
N SER A 54 8.53 8.25 23.56
CA SER A 54 9.20 9.41 24.20
C SER A 54 8.61 10.75 23.76
N HIS A 55 7.94 10.75 22.58
CA HIS A 55 7.21 11.91 22.05
C HIS A 55 5.68 11.79 22.22
N ASN A 56 5.19 10.87 23.06
CA ASN A 56 3.76 10.58 23.27
C ASN A 56 3.01 10.18 21.99
N LEU A 57 3.68 9.46 21.10
CA LEU A 57 3.11 8.90 19.87
C LEU A 57 3.04 7.37 19.95
N GLU A 58 2.07 6.81 19.23
CA GLU A 58 1.97 5.38 18.94
C GLU A 58 2.39 5.13 17.49
N ILE A 59 2.98 3.97 17.21
CA ILE A 59 3.16 3.50 15.83
C ILE A 59 1.87 2.82 15.42
N THR A 60 1.14 3.41 14.48
CA THR A 60 -0.17 2.92 14.06
C THR A 60 -0.06 1.75 13.08
N GLU A 61 0.86 1.87 12.12
CA GLU A 61 1.15 0.81 11.13
C GLU A 61 2.53 1.01 10.48
N LEU A 62 3.02 -0.05 9.85
CA LEU A 62 4.06 0.04 8.84
C LEU A 62 3.43 0.09 7.44
N SER A 63 4.11 0.73 6.52
CA SER A 63 3.72 0.85 5.13
C SER A 63 4.75 0.23 4.20
N THR A 64 4.29 -0.59 3.23
CA THR A 64 5.08 -1.15 2.13
C THR A 64 4.56 -0.75 0.76
N HIS A 65 4.01 0.45 0.59
CA HIS A 65 3.44 0.86 -0.70
C HIS A 65 4.43 0.69 -1.86
N LEU A 66 5.69 1.17 -1.70
CA LEU A 66 6.69 1.07 -2.76
C LEU A 66 7.10 -0.38 -3.08
N GLN A 67 7.17 -1.26 -2.07
CA GLN A 67 7.49 -2.66 -2.31
C GLN A 67 6.26 -3.43 -2.80
N GLY A 68 5.06 -3.14 -2.27
CA GLY A 68 3.81 -3.80 -2.64
C GLY A 68 3.48 -3.69 -4.12
N GLN A 69 3.63 -2.49 -4.70
CA GLN A 69 3.42 -2.30 -6.14
C GLN A 69 4.38 -3.13 -7.02
N LEU A 70 5.52 -3.57 -6.48
CA LEU A 70 6.50 -4.39 -7.21
C LEU A 70 6.20 -5.89 -7.15
N VAL A 71 5.21 -6.33 -6.38
CA VAL A 71 4.74 -7.73 -6.38
C VAL A 71 4.16 -8.09 -7.73
N ALA A 72 3.49 -7.13 -8.38
CA ALA A 72 2.88 -7.32 -9.69
C ALA A 72 3.10 -6.08 -10.56
N VAL A 73 4.04 -6.16 -11.50
CA VAL A 73 4.32 -5.08 -12.46
C VAL A 73 4.03 -5.59 -13.86
N HIS A 74 3.22 -4.83 -14.61
CA HIS A 74 2.99 -5.13 -16.02
C HIS A 74 4.28 -4.89 -16.81
N PRO A 75 4.69 -5.81 -17.73
CA PRO A 75 5.98 -5.72 -18.45
C PRO A 75 6.23 -4.39 -19.18
N ALA A 76 5.17 -3.72 -19.64
CA ALA A 76 5.29 -2.41 -20.28
C ALA A 76 5.87 -1.31 -19.39
N TYR A 77 5.84 -1.52 -18.06
CA TYR A 77 6.30 -0.55 -17.06
C TYR A 77 7.53 -1.00 -16.29
N ASP A 78 8.16 -2.13 -16.66
CA ASP A 78 9.29 -2.70 -15.91
C ASP A 78 10.39 -1.68 -15.64
N SER A 79 10.83 -0.94 -16.63
CA SER A 79 11.92 0.05 -16.48
C SER A 79 11.51 1.24 -15.58
N ALA A 80 10.25 1.65 -15.64
CA ALA A 80 9.74 2.75 -14.81
C ALA A 80 9.69 2.37 -13.33
N PHE A 81 9.36 1.10 -13.04
CA PHE A 81 9.24 0.61 -11.67
C PHE A 81 10.56 0.20 -11.02
N ASP A 82 11.65 0.09 -11.79
CA ASP A 82 12.99 -0.17 -11.25
C ASP A 82 13.44 0.92 -10.25
N GLY A 83 12.94 2.15 -10.39
CA GLY A 83 13.24 3.24 -9.47
C GLY A 83 12.79 2.99 -8.02
N PHE A 84 11.79 2.13 -7.80
CA PHE A 84 11.26 1.77 -6.48
C PHE A 84 11.96 0.57 -5.84
N ALA A 85 12.82 -0.12 -6.59
CA ALA A 85 13.52 -1.31 -6.12
C ALA A 85 14.93 -0.99 -5.64
N ALA A 86 15.46 -1.90 -4.81
CA ALA A 86 16.86 -1.85 -4.41
C ALA A 86 17.79 -1.93 -5.65
N PRO A 87 18.91 -1.19 -5.64
CA PRO A 87 19.80 -1.09 -6.83
C PRO A 87 20.22 -2.44 -7.40
N GLU A 88 20.46 -3.43 -6.57
CA GLU A 88 20.95 -4.76 -6.95
C GLU A 88 19.94 -5.62 -7.74
N VAL A 89 18.67 -5.26 -7.73
CA VAL A 89 17.63 -6.02 -8.46
C VAL A 89 17.04 -5.25 -9.65
N ARG A 90 17.53 -4.02 -9.92
CA ARG A 90 17.08 -3.22 -11.05
C ARG A 90 17.47 -3.85 -12.38
N GLY A 91 16.62 -3.69 -13.38
CA GLY A 91 16.80 -4.30 -14.71
C GLY A 91 16.51 -5.81 -14.75
N ASN A 92 16.07 -6.40 -13.64
CA ASN A 92 15.69 -7.81 -13.58
C ASN A 92 14.30 -7.95 -12.93
N PRO A 93 13.21 -7.99 -13.75
CA PRO A 93 11.83 -8.02 -13.24
C PRO A 93 11.56 -9.17 -12.26
N LYS A 94 12.14 -10.36 -12.50
CA LYS A 94 11.97 -11.52 -11.61
C LYS A 94 12.66 -11.30 -10.26
N ALA A 95 13.92 -10.86 -10.27
CA ALA A 95 14.65 -10.58 -9.02
C ALA A 95 13.99 -9.44 -8.23
N ARG A 96 13.47 -8.42 -8.93
CA ARG A 96 12.71 -7.31 -8.31
C ARG A 96 11.45 -7.80 -7.63
N GLN A 97 10.67 -8.68 -8.27
CA GLN A 97 9.48 -9.27 -7.67
C GLN A 97 9.82 -10.13 -6.44
N GLU A 98 10.83 -11.00 -6.53
CA GLU A 98 11.29 -11.84 -5.42
C GLU A 98 11.77 -10.97 -4.23
N TRP A 99 12.49 -9.90 -4.51
CA TRP A 99 12.91 -8.91 -3.52
C TRP A 99 11.68 -8.26 -2.84
N ALA A 100 10.69 -7.81 -3.62
CA ALA A 100 9.48 -7.19 -3.10
C ALA A 100 8.70 -8.14 -2.16
N VAL A 101 8.52 -9.39 -2.58
CA VAL A 101 7.88 -10.42 -1.75
C VAL A 101 8.65 -10.60 -0.43
N ASN A 102 9.98 -10.68 -0.48
CA ASN A 102 10.80 -10.79 0.74
C ASN A 102 10.65 -9.57 1.66
N GLN A 103 10.55 -8.36 1.10
CA GLN A 103 10.28 -7.14 1.90
C GLN A 103 8.94 -7.24 2.64
N LEU A 104 7.88 -7.69 1.96
CA LEU A 104 6.56 -7.88 2.57
C LEU A 104 6.58 -8.97 3.64
N MET A 105 7.28 -10.07 3.42
CA MET A 105 7.46 -11.13 4.41
C MET A 105 8.17 -10.63 5.69
N MET A 106 9.20 -9.79 5.53
CA MET A 106 9.84 -9.11 6.66
C MET A 106 8.91 -8.13 7.35
N ALA A 107 8.15 -7.35 6.56
CA ALA A 107 7.24 -6.35 7.10
C ALA A 107 6.11 -6.96 7.95
N GLY A 108 5.56 -8.10 7.56
CA GLY A 108 4.57 -8.82 8.38
C GLY A 108 5.13 -9.26 9.74
N LYS A 109 6.38 -9.77 9.77
CA LYS A 109 7.06 -10.12 11.02
C LYS A 109 7.36 -8.88 11.88
N ALA A 110 7.86 -7.81 11.25
CA ALA A 110 8.17 -6.57 11.92
C ALA A 110 6.92 -5.93 12.54
N SER A 111 5.80 -5.93 11.82
CA SER A 111 4.51 -5.45 12.35
C SER A 111 4.09 -6.22 13.60
N ASN A 112 4.16 -7.55 13.57
CA ASN A 112 3.87 -8.36 14.76
C ASN A 112 4.84 -8.04 15.93
N SER A 113 6.15 -7.94 15.67
CA SER A 113 7.15 -7.62 16.70
C SER A 113 6.98 -6.22 17.30
N LEU A 114 6.49 -5.26 16.51
CA LEU A 114 6.12 -3.94 16.97
C LEU A 114 4.79 -3.94 17.77
N GLY A 115 4.02 -5.01 17.70
CA GLY A 115 2.69 -5.10 18.33
C GLY A 115 1.59 -4.42 17.52
N ILE A 116 1.80 -4.28 16.20
CA ILE A 116 0.86 -3.67 15.26
C ILE A 116 0.06 -4.78 14.59
N ASP A 117 -1.25 -4.63 14.54
CA ASP A 117 -2.18 -5.61 13.95
C ASP A 117 -2.65 -5.26 12.53
N LYS A 118 -2.17 -4.14 11.96
CA LYS A 118 -2.49 -3.67 10.62
C LYS A 118 -1.23 -3.24 9.88
N HIS A 119 -1.21 -3.48 8.58
CA HIS A 119 -0.12 -3.11 7.67
C HIS A 119 -0.71 -2.61 6.35
N VAL A 120 -0.18 -1.54 5.79
CA VAL A 120 -0.73 -0.92 4.58
C VAL A 120 0.19 -1.08 3.38
N THR A 121 -0.39 -1.28 2.19
CA THR A 121 0.36 -1.57 0.96
C THR A 121 -0.42 -1.25 -0.31
N PHE A 122 0.29 -1.20 -1.45
CA PHE A 122 -0.29 -1.28 -2.79
C PHE A 122 -0.36 -2.73 -3.28
N SER A 123 -1.23 -2.98 -4.27
CA SER A 123 -1.43 -4.32 -4.84
C SER A 123 -0.46 -4.67 -5.97
N GLY A 124 0.05 -3.67 -6.66
CA GLY A 124 0.62 -3.82 -7.99
C GLY A 124 -0.45 -3.87 -9.08
N ALA A 125 -0.03 -3.87 -10.33
CA ALA A 125 -0.93 -3.76 -11.47
C ALA A 125 -0.49 -4.62 -12.66
N LEU A 126 -1.35 -5.55 -13.07
CA LEU A 126 -1.25 -6.34 -14.30
C LEU A 126 -2.37 -5.99 -15.28
N ALA A 127 -3.55 -5.59 -14.76
CA ALA A 127 -4.74 -5.25 -15.53
C ALA A 127 -4.94 -3.74 -15.73
N TRP A 128 -4.37 -2.89 -14.88
CA TRP A 128 -4.53 -1.44 -15.00
C TRP A 128 -4.23 -0.86 -16.39
N PRO A 129 -3.22 -1.32 -17.17
CA PRO A 129 -3.00 -0.82 -18.53
C PRO A 129 -4.19 -1.02 -19.46
N TYR A 130 -5.11 -1.88 -19.11
CA TYR A 130 -6.30 -2.24 -19.88
C TYR A 130 -7.61 -1.74 -19.25
N VAL A 131 -7.55 -0.80 -18.29
CA VAL A 131 -8.72 -0.30 -17.58
C VAL A 131 -9.75 0.31 -18.53
N TYR A 132 -9.32 1.01 -19.58
CA TYR A 132 -10.22 1.54 -20.59
C TYR A 132 -10.69 0.42 -21.54
N PRO A 133 -12.01 0.30 -21.80
CA PRO A 133 -12.59 -0.85 -22.53
C PRO A 133 -12.37 -0.83 -24.05
N TRP A 134 -11.62 0.12 -24.56
CA TRP A 134 -11.30 0.24 -25.98
C TRP A 134 -9.80 0.43 -26.21
N PRO A 135 -9.19 -0.27 -27.20
CA PRO A 135 -9.78 -1.28 -28.08
C PRO A 135 -10.35 -2.48 -27.30
N GLN A 136 -11.28 -3.22 -27.91
CA GLN A 136 -11.93 -4.35 -27.26
C GLN A 136 -10.89 -5.34 -26.71
N ARG A 137 -11.00 -5.66 -25.45
CA ARG A 137 -10.06 -6.56 -24.76
C ARG A 137 -10.27 -8.00 -25.20
N PRO A 138 -9.20 -8.79 -25.40
CA PRO A 138 -9.34 -10.24 -25.56
C PRO A 138 -10.06 -10.88 -24.39
N GLU A 139 -10.83 -11.93 -24.68
CA GLU A 139 -11.49 -12.72 -23.64
C GLU A 139 -10.47 -13.28 -22.63
N GLY A 140 -10.80 -13.23 -21.36
CA GLY A 140 -9.96 -13.73 -20.27
C GLY A 140 -8.79 -12.82 -19.87
N LEU A 141 -8.55 -11.69 -20.55
CA LEU A 141 -7.41 -10.84 -20.25
C LEU A 141 -7.39 -10.34 -18.78
N ILE A 142 -8.53 -9.84 -18.32
CA ILE A 142 -8.66 -9.30 -16.95
C ILE A 142 -8.67 -10.44 -15.94
N GLU A 143 -9.42 -11.49 -16.19
CA GLU A 143 -9.50 -12.68 -15.34
C GLU A 143 -8.12 -13.33 -15.13
N ASN A 144 -7.32 -13.43 -16.18
CA ASN A 144 -5.96 -13.97 -16.10
C ASN A 144 -5.02 -13.06 -15.29
N ALA A 145 -5.14 -11.73 -15.43
CA ALA A 145 -4.37 -10.79 -14.65
C ALA A 145 -4.69 -10.92 -13.15
N PHE A 146 -5.98 -10.98 -12.78
CA PHE A 146 -6.38 -11.17 -11.38
C PHE A 146 -6.06 -12.56 -10.84
N ASN A 147 -6.07 -13.61 -11.67
CA ASN A 147 -5.57 -14.93 -11.26
C ASN A 147 -4.09 -14.89 -10.92
N GLU A 148 -3.28 -14.25 -11.76
CA GLU A 148 -1.84 -14.10 -11.51
C GLU A 148 -1.58 -13.21 -10.28
N LEU A 149 -2.29 -12.09 -10.15
CA LEU A 149 -2.21 -11.21 -8.99
C LEU A 149 -2.48 -12.00 -7.70
N SER A 150 -3.57 -12.74 -7.66
CA SER A 150 -3.94 -13.55 -6.49
C SER A 150 -2.93 -14.64 -6.16
N ASN A 151 -2.35 -15.30 -7.17
CA ASN A 151 -1.31 -16.31 -6.98
C ASN A 151 -0.06 -15.73 -6.31
N ARG A 152 0.31 -14.46 -6.64
CA ARG A 152 1.45 -13.78 -6.03
C ARG A 152 1.16 -13.34 -4.60
N TRP A 153 -0.04 -12.87 -4.32
CA TRP A 153 -0.40 -12.34 -3.01
C TRP A 153 -0.81 -13.39 -1.99
N LYS A 154 -1.34 -14.53 -2.40
CA LYS A 154 -1.82 -15.56 -1.47
C LYS A 154 -0.77 -16.04 -0.47
N PRO A 155 0.48 -16.37 -0.86
CA PRO A 155 1.53 -16.74 0.10
C PRO A 155 1.87 -15.59 1.08
N ILE A 156 1.77 -14.34 0.64
CA ILE A 156 2.01 -13.17 1.48
C ILE A 156 0.88 -13.04 2.51
N LEU A 157 -0.37 -13.15 2.09
CA LEU A 157 -1.53 -13.13 2.99
C LEU A 157 -1.47 -14.25 4.03
N ASP A 158 -1.08 -15.47 3.63
CA ASP A 158 -0.91 -16.61 4.53
C ASP A 158 0.17 -16.31 5.60
N GLN A 159 1.26 -15.66 5.22
CA GLN A 159 2.31 -15.26 6.17
C GLN A 159 1.84 -14.14 7.10
N PHE A 160 1.09 -13.16 6.59
CA PHE A 160 0.48 -12.12 7.42
C PHE A 160 -0.51 -12.71 8.44
N ASP A 161 -1.25 -13.77 8.05
CA ASP A 161 -2.15 -14.47 8.97
C ASP A 161 -1.36 -15.19 10.09
N GLN A 162 -0.24 -15.84 9.77
CA GLN A 162 0.63 -16.44 10.78
C GLN A 162 1.17 -15.42 11.79
N ASN A 163 1.34 -14.17 11.36
CA ASN A 163 1.79 -13.08 12.24
C ASN A 163 0.62 -12.33 12.93
N GLY A 164 -0.62 -12.67 12.63
CA GLY A 164 -1.79 -12.02 13.22
C GLY A 164 -2.03 -10.59 12.72
N VAL A 165 -1.49 -10.20 11.55
CA VAL A 165 -1.53 -8.84 11.00
C VAL A 165 -2.48 -8.78 9.81
N ASP A 166 -3.41 -7.81 9.81
CA ASP A 166 -4.26 -7.52 8.67
C ASP A 166 -3.47 -6.76 7.60
N LEU A 167 -3.58 -7.20 6.35
CA LEU A 167 -2.99 -6.51 5.20
C LEU A 167 -4.06 -5.66 4.53
N CYS A 168 -3.85 -4.35 4.54
CA CYS A 168 -4.79 -3.35 4.05
C CYS A 168 -4.28 -2.76 2.74
N TYR A 169 -4.94 -3.12 1.64
CA TYR A 169 -4.61 -2.60 0.32
C TYR A 169 -5.21 -1.22 0.13
N GLU A 170 -4.40 -0.25 -0.25
CA GLU A 170 -4.91 1.06 -0.67
C GLU A 170 -5.62 0.92 -2.01
N ILE A 171 -6.88 1.34 -2.05
CA ILE A 171 -7.67 1.38 -3.28
C ILE A 171 -7.28 2.61 -4.06
N HIS A 172 -6.42 2.42 -5.08
CA HIS A 172 -5.66 3.50 -5.70
C HIS A 172 -5.63 3.41 -7.23
N PRO A 173 -5.91 4.50 -7.99
CA PRO A 173 -5.71 4.54 -9.44
C PRO A 173 -4.26 4.22 -9.81
N GLY A 174 -4.07 3.39 -10.83
CA GLY A 174 -2.74 2.90 -11.21
C GLY A 174 -2.41 1.53 -10.64
N GLU A 175 -3.17 1.08 -9.64
CA GLU A 175 -3.12 -0.27 -9.07
C GLU A 175 -4.25 -1.13 -9.65
N ASP A 176 -4.13 -2.46 -9.56
CA ASP A 176 -5.24 -3.33 -9.97
C ASP A 176 -6.44 -3.22 -9.04
N LEU A 177 -6.20 -2.94 -7.75
CA LEU A 177 -7.25 -2.65 -6.77
C LEU A 177 -7.49 -1.13 -6.73
N HIS A 178 -8.41 -0.63 -7.56
CA HIS A 178 -8.67 0.81 -7.71
C HIS A 178 -10.12 1.23 -7.47
N ASP A 179 -11.00 0.26 -7.27
CA ASP A 179 -12.42 0.46 -6.91
C ASP A 179 -12.98 -0.74 -6.15
N GLY A 180 -14.27 -0.70 -5.82
CA GLY A 180 -14.92 -1.77 -5.07
C GLY A 180 -14.96 -3.10 -5.82
N ILE A 181 -15.30 -3.08 -7.11
CA ILE A 181 -15.44 -4.32 -7.90
C ILE A 181 -14.09 -5.01 -8.12
N THR A 182 -13.01 -4.26 -8.31
CA THR A 182 -11.67 -4.83 -8.45
C THR A 182 -11.17 -5.45 -7.14
N PHE A 183 -11.51 -4.84 -6.01
CA PHE A 183 -11.26 -5.46 -4.71
C PHE A 183 -12.06 -6.76 -4.51
N GLU A 184 -13.34 -6.80 -4.88
CA GLU A 184 -14.18 -8.00 -4.80
C GLU A 184 -13.63 -9.13 -5.66
N MET A 185 -13.23 -8.83 -6.91
CA MET A 185 -12.60 -9.79 -7.81
C MET A 185 -11.33 -10.41 -7.19
N PHE A 186 -10.49 -9.58 -6.60
CA PHE A 186 -9.29 -10.06 -5.92
C PHE A 186 -9.62 -10.87 -4.67
N LEU A 187 -10.52 -10.37 -3.82
CA LEU A 187 -10.94 -11.02 -2.58
C LEU A 187 -11.49 -12.43 -2.83
N GLU A 188 -12.33 -12.60 -3.87
CA GLU A 188 -12.83 -13.89 -4.30
C GLU A 188 -11.69 -14.85 -4.68
N LYS A 189 -10.74 -14.37 -5.50
CA LYS A 189 -9.62 -15.19 -6.00
C LYS A 189 -8.62 -15.59 -4.92
N VAL A 190 -8.45 -14.79 -3.87
CA VAL A 190 -7.67 -15.19 -2.69
C VAL A 190 -8.49 -16.01 -1.68
N GLY A 191 -9.70 -16.45 -2.05
CA GLY A 191 -10.55 -17.31 -1.23
C GLY A 191 -11.19 -16.60 -0.05
N ASN A 192 -11.53 -15.33 -0.19
CA ASN A 192 -12.04 -14.46 0.89
C ASN A 192 -11.12 -14.45 2.11
N HIS A 193 -9.81 -14.37 1.85
CA HIS A 193 -8.81 -14.45 2.90
C HIS A 193 -9.05 -13.40 3.99
N LYS A 194 -9.10 -13.81 5.25
CA LYS A 194 -9.49 -12.96 6.38
C LYS A 194 -8.56 -11.75 6.60
N ARG A 195 -7.28 -11.85 6.16
CA ARG A 195 -6.30 -10.76 6.27
C ARG A 195 -6.31 -9.82 5.06
N CYS A 196 -7.15 -10.10 4.05
CA CYS A 196 -7.34 -9.21 2.91
C CYS A 196 -8.37 -8.13 3.27
N ASN A 197 -7.90 -6.91 3.51
CA ASN A 197 -8.68 -5.77 3.96
C ASN A 197 -8.32 -4.52 3.16
N MET A 198 -8.96 -3.39 3.43
CA MET A 198 -8.78 -2.12 2.73
C MET A 198 -8.11 -1.06 3.61
N LEU A 199 -7.21 -0.31 3.00
CA LEU A 199 -6.91 1.07 3.35
C LEU A 199 -7.74 1.96 2.43
N TYR A 200 -8.55 2.83 3.01
CA TYR A 200 -9.44 3.71 2.26
C TYR A 200 -8.92 5.14 2.23
N ASP A 201 -8.74 5.68 1.03
CA ASP A 201 -8.40 7.07 0.76
C ASP A 201 -9.51 7.69 -0.12
N PRO A 202 -10.36 8.58 0.42
CA PRO A 202 -11.48 9.14 -0.32
C PRO A 202 -11.05 10.01 -1.51
N SER A 203 -9.84 10.58 -1.47
CA SER A 203 -9.35 11.43 -2.56
C SER A 203 -9.28 10.68 -3.90
N HIS A 204 -8.93 9.39 -3.86
CA HIS A 204 -8.86 8.56 -5.05
C HIS A 204 -10.24 8.27 -5.67
N TYR A 205 -11.28 8.28 -4.86
CA TYR A 205 -12.66 8.15 -5.32
C TYR A 205 -13.13 9.44 -5.97
N VAL A 206 -12.83 10.59 -5.37
CA VAL A 206 -13.10 11.92 -5.97
C VAL A 206 -12.43 12.02 -7.33
N LEU A 207 -11.15 11.64 -7.44
CA LEU A 207 -10.40 11.70 -8.72
C LEU A 207 -10.94 10.75 -9.80
N GLN A 208 -11.58 9.66 -9.41
CA GLN A 208 -12.24 8.71 -10.31
C GLN A 208 -13.72 9.04 -10.55
N ASN A 209 -14.23 10.12 -9.96
CA ASN A 209 -15.64 10.50 -9.99
C ASN A 209 -16.57 9.40 -9.46
N LEU A 210 -16.12 8.69 -8.41
CA LEU A 210 -16.89 7.65 -7.71
C LEU A 210 -17.53 8.22 -6.45
N ASP A 211 -18.64 7.63 -6.02
CA ASP A 211 -19.31 7.98 -4.76
C ASP A 211 -18.50 7.44 -3.58
N TYR A 212 -17.72 8.33 -2.96
CA TYR A 212 -16.83 7.98 -1.84
C TYR A 212 -17.59 7.68 -0.54
N LEU A 213 -18.83 8.16 -0.37
CA LEU A 213 -19.65 7.85 0.81
C LEU A 213 -20.31 6.47 0.64
N ALA A 214 -20.87 6.18 -0.53
CA ALA A 214 -21.46 4.88 -0.82
C ALA A 214 -20.43 3.75 -0.66
N HIS A 215 -19.14 4.01 -0.97
CA HIS A 215 -18.09 3.02 -0.75
C HIS A 215 -17.97 2.63 0.74
N ILE A 216 -18.05 3.60 1.65
CA ILE A 216 -18.01 3.33 3.10
C ILE A 216 -19.21 2.47 3.50
N ASP A 217 -20.41 2.80 3.04
CA ASP A 217 -21.62 2.05 3.36
C ASP A 217 -21.53 0.59 2.91
N ILE A 218 -20.92 0.34 1.75
CA ILE A 218 -20.79 -1.02 1.19
C ILE A 218 -19.66 -1.80 1.87
N TYR A 219 -18.50 -1.17 2.12
CA TYR A 219 -17.26 -1.88 2.48
C TYR A 219 -16.76 -1.62 3.91
N HIS A 220 -17.54 -0.98 4.78
CA HIS A 220 -17.11 -0.60 6.15
C HIS A 220 -16.50 -1.77 6.95
N GLU A 221 -16.97 -3.01 6.75
CA GLU A 221 -16.40 -4.18 7.43
C GLU A 221 -14.98 -4.54 6.97
N LYS A 222 -14.63 -4.16 5.73
CA LYS A 222 -13.32 -4.40 5.13
C LYS A 222 -12.36 -3.22 5.28
N ILE A 223 -12.87 -2.02 5.52
CA ILE A 223 -12.05 -0.83 5.77
C ILE A 223 -11.46 -0.93 7.18
N LYS A 224 -10.14 -1.11 7.27
CA LYS A 224 -9.41 -1.22 8.53
C LYS A 224 -8.48 -0.04 8.77
N MET A 225 -8.11 0.66 7.71
CA MET A 225 -7.24 1.84 7.75
C MET A 225 -7.83 2.93 6.87
N PHE A 226 -7.47 4.19 7.18
CA PHE A 226 -8.02 5.36 6.51
C PHE A 226 -6.92 6.40 6.30
N HIS A 227 -6.73 6.85 5.06
CA HIS A 227 -5.94 8.03 4.75
C HIS A 227 -6.87 9.22 4.57
N VAL A 228 -6.75 10.22 5.44
CA VAL A 228 -7.55 11.46 5.36
C VAL A 228 -6.83 12.43 4.42
N LYS A 229 -7.12 12.30 3.14
CA LYS A 229 -6.57 13.16 2.08
C LYS A 229 -7.70 13.76 1.28
N ASP A 230 -7.56 15.01 0.84
CA ASP A 230 -8.53 15.70 0.04
C ASP A 230 -8.12 15.78 -1.43
N ALA A 231 -9.10 15.94 -2.32
CA ALA A 231 -8.88 16.12 -3.74
C ALA A 231 -10.04 16.89 -4.38
N GLU A 232 -9.75 17.58 -5.47
CA GLU A 232 -10.73 18.28 -6.28
C GLU A 232 -10.73 17.73 -7.71
N LEU A 233 -11.91 17.38 -8.22
CA LEU A 233 -12.12 17.07 -9.64
C LEU A 233 -12.91 18.21 -10.30
N ASN A 234 -12.31 18.84 -11.29
CA ASN A 234 -12.92 19.91 -12.10
C ASN A 234 -13.29 19.38 -13.50
N PRO A 235 -14.37 18.60 -13.65
CA PRO A 235 -14.76 18.08 -14.94
C PRO A 235 -15.33 19.20 -15.81
N SER A 236 -14.76 19.39 -16.98
CA SER A 236 -15.28 20.32 -17.99
C SER A 236 -15.14 19.73 -19.38
N GLY A 237 -15.78 20.31 -20.39
CA GLY A 237 -15.62 19.87 -21.77
C GLY A 237 -14.19 20.06 -22.33
N LYS A 238 -13.34 20.80 -21.60
CA LYS A 238 -11.95 21.05 -21.96
C LYS A 238 -10.98 20.18 -21.16
N GLN A 239 -11.30 19.88 -19.90
CA GLN A 239 -10.44 19.17 -18.95
C GLN A 239 -11.00 17.78 -18.71
N GLY A 240 -10.13 16.80 -18.63
CA GLY A 240 -10.44 15.41 -18.29
C GLY A 240 -9.42 14.86 -17.30
N VAL A 241 -9.14 13.58 -17.37
CA VAL A 241 -8.26 12.87 -16.42
C VAL A 241 -6.91 13.56 -16.20
N TYR A 242 -6.30 14.09 -17.25
CA TYR A 242 -4.95 14.68 -17.15
C TYR A 242 -4.91 16.15 -16.70
N GLY A 243 -6.01 16.83 -16.62
CA GLY A 243 -6.01 18.27 -16.32
C GLY A 243 -7.15 18.73 -15.42
N GLY A 244 -8.06 17.85 -15.06
CA GLY A 244 -9.28 18.18 -14.34
C GLY A 244 -9.23 17.95 -12.83
N PHE A 245 -8.16 17.36 -12.30
CA PHE A 245 -8.07 17.06 -10.88
C PHE A 245 -6.83 17.68 -10.22
N SER A 246 -6.95 17.97 -8.93
CA SER A 246 -5.84 18.34 -8.06
C SER A 246 -5.96 17.62 -6.72
N ILE A 247 -4.82 17.38 -6.08
CA ILE A 247 -4.73 16.84 -4.73
C ILE A 247 -4.50 18.03 -3.79
N LEU A 248 -5.38 18.16 -2.80
CA LEU A 248 -5.40 19.26 -1.84
C LEU A 248 -4.93 18.74 -0.47
N GLY A 249 -3.73 18.26 -0.34
CA GLY A 249 -3.34 17.66 0.93
C GLY A 249 -1.86 17.62 1.16
#